data_31baba49c4c4cbbe00eb867aceb45e11
#
_entry.id   31baba49c4c4cbbe00eb867aceb45e11
#
_cell.length_a   1.000
_cell.length_b   1.000
_cell.length_c   1.000
_cell.angle_alpha   90.00
_cell.angle_beta   90.00
_cell.angle_gamma   90.00
#
_symmetry.space_group_name_H-M   'P 1'
#
loop_
_entity.id
_entity.type
_entity.pdbx_description
1 polymer ?
#
loop_
_entity_poly.entity_id
_entity_poly.type
_entity_poly.pdbx_seq_one_letter_code
_entity_poly.pdbx_strand_id
1 'polypeptide(L)'
;MECYQRAISLDNYLAVAYFQQGVSNFLLGDFEEALANFNDTLLYLRGNTSIDYEQLGLKFRLFSCEVLFNRGLSYIYLQQIEPGLQDLQFASKEKVTPDHDVIDEAIREQAEVLFLLPFH
;
A
#
# COMPACT_ATOMS: atom_id res chain seq x y z
N MET A 1 -4.43 27.27 -17.04
CA MET A 1 -4.23 27.01 -16.71
C MET A 1 -3.62 26.56 -16.09
N GLU A 2 -3.45 26.66 -15.91
CA GLU A 2 -2.62 26.36 -15.10
C GLU A 2 -2.90 25.72 -13.89
N CYS A 3 -3.96 25.80 -13.39
CA CYS A 3 -4.31 25.17 -12.19
C CYS A 3 -4.23 23.72 -12.23
N TYR A 4 -4.64 23.12 -13.30
CA TYR A 4 -4.65 21.69 -13.39
C TYR A 4 -3.27 21.12 -13.35
N GLN A 5 -2.28 21.90 -13.67
CA GLN A 5 -0.99 21.39 -13.70
C GLN A 5 -0.43 21.17 -12.39
N ARG A 6 -0.72 22.02 -11.48
CA ARG A 6 -0.19 21.87 -10.24
C ARG A 6 -0.98 21.07 -9.41
N ALA A 7 -2.19 20.87 -9.83
CA ALA A 7 -3.04 20.10 -9.03
C ALA A 7 -2.63 18.70 -9.17
N ILE A 8 -2.26 18.10 -8.14
CA ILE A 8 -2.27 16.68 -8.08
C ILE A 8 -3.69 16.31 -8.30
N SER A 9 -3.93 15.38 -9.17
CA SER A 9 -5.30 14.99 -9.46
C SER A 9 -5.99 14.59 -8.18
N LEU A 10 -7.28 14.76 -8.14
CA LEU A 10 -8.06 14.35 -6.99
C LEU A 10 -7.84 12.86 -6.71
N ASP A 11 -7.67 12.06 -7.75
CA ASP A 11 -7.43 10.64 -7.59
C ASP A 11 -6.17 10.37 -6.82
N ASN A 12 -5.10 11.10 -7.13
CA ASN A 12 -3.84 10.92 -6.41
C ASN A 12 -3.98 11.34 -4.95
N TYR A 13 -4.68 12.43 -4.71
CA TYR A 13 -4.91 12.89 -3.34
C TYR A 13 -5.69 11.84 -2.56
N LEU A 14 -6.73 11.29 -3.17
CA LEU A 14 -7.54 10.28 -2.51
C LEU A 14 -6.76 9.00 -2.27
N ALA A 15 -5.89 8.63 -3.20
CA ALA A 15 -5.06 7.44 -3.01
C ALA A 15 -4.23 7.56 -1.73
N VAL A 16 -3.62 8.72 -1.51
CA VAL A 16 -2.83 8.93 -0.30
C VAL A 16 -3.72 8.89 0.93
N ALA A 17 -4.85 9.58 0.86
CA ALA A 17 -5.74 9.66 2.00
C ALA A 17 -6.19 8.26 2.43
N TYR A 18 -6.58 7.45 1.46
CA TYR A 18 -7.01 6.09 1.78
C TYR A 18 -5.85 5.22 2.26
N PHE A 19 -4.66 5.42 1.69
CA PHE A 19 -3.50 4.66 2.15
C PHE A 19 -3.22 4.95 3.61
N GLN A 20 -3.19 6.22 3.98
CA GLN A 20 -2.92 6.60 5.36
C GLN A 20 -4.00 6.10 6.30
N GLN A 21 -5.25 6.17 5.86
CA GLN A 21 -6.35 5.65 6.66
C GLN A 21 -6.22 4.15 6.83
N GLY A 22 -5.82 3.45 5.78
CA GLY A 22 -5.62 2.01 5.85
C GLY A 22 -4.53 1.63 6.85
N VAL A 23 -3.42 2.37 6.84
CA VAL A 23 -2.35 2.11 7.78
C VAL A 23 -2.84 2.34 9.21
N SER A 24 -3.58 3.41 9.43
CA SER A 24 -4.11 3.69 10.77
C SER A 24 -5.02 2.57 11.24
N ASN A 25 -5.92 2.11 10.37
CA ASN A 25 -6.83 1.03 10.73
C ASN A 25 -6.08 -0.27 10.98
N PHE A 26 -5.04 -0.53 10.18
CA PHE A 26 -4.23 -1.71 10.37
C PHE A 26 -3.59 -1.69 11.76
N LEU A 27 -3.02 -0.56 12.14
CA LEU A 27 -2.35 -0.46 13.43
C LEU A 27 -3.32 -0.53 14.59
N LEU A 28 -4.59 -0.18 14.35
CA LEU A 28 -5.62 -0.32 15.38
C LEU A 28 -6.19 -1.73 15.45
N GLY A 29 -5.75 -2.61 14.56
CA GLY A 29 -6.26 -3.98 14.53
C GLY A 29 -7.53 -4.14 13.72
N ASP A 30 -7.97 -3.09 13.01
CA ASP A 30 -9.17 -3.16 12.20
C ASP A 30 -8.78 -3.54 10.78
N PHE A 31 -8.50 -4.81 10.60
CA PHE A 31 -7.93 -5.28 9.33
C PHE A 31 -8.95 -5.27 8.20
N GLU A 32 -10.24 -5.40 8.50
CA GLU A 32 -11.26 -5.35 7.47
C GLU A 32 -11.37 -3.95 6.89
N GLU A 33 -11.37 -2.93 7.75
CA GLU A 33 -11.40 -1.56 7.26
C GLU A 33 -10.10 -1.22 6.54
N ALA A 34 -8.97 -1.70 7.07
CA ALA A 34 -7.69 -1.47 6.40
C ALA A 34 -7.72 -2.06 5.00
N LEU A 35 -8.25 -3.27 4.86
CA LEU A 35 -8.35 -3.92 3.57
C LEU A 35 -9.17 -3.08 2.60
N ALA A 36 -10.31 -2.58 3.05
CA ALA A 36 -11.15 -1.74 2.21
C ALA A 36 -10.42 -0.47 1.79
N ASN A 37 -9.69 0.14 2.72
CA ASN A 37 -8.95 1.35 2.42
C ASN A 37 -7.85 1.10 1.39
N PHE A 38 -7.13 -0.04 1.51
CA PHE A 38 -6.09 -0.35 0.54
C PHE A 38 -6.68 -0.68 -0.82
N ASN A 39 -7.85 -1.30 -0.86
CA ASN A 39 -8.55 -1.51 -2.12
C ASN A 39 -8.86 -0.18 -2.80
N ASP A 40 -9.33 0.78 -2.03
CA ASP A 40 -9.63 2.10 -2.57
C ASP A 40 -8.35 2.79 -3.02
N THR A 41 -7.25 2.61 -2.28
CA THR A 41 -5.98 3.18 -2.68
C THR A 41 -5.58 2.69 -4.06
N LEU A 42 -5.67 1.38 -4.29
CA LEU A 42 -5.28 0.81 -5.56
C LEU A 42 -6.20 1.29 -6.67
N LEU A 43 -7.48 1.46 -6.37
CA LEU A 43 -8.42 1.99 -7.35
C LEU A 43 -8.01 3.38 -7.80
N TYR A 44 -7.64 4.25 -6.87
CA TYR A 44 -7.29 5.62 -7.20
C TYR A 44 -5.87 5.76 -7.73
N LEU A 45 -5.02 4.75 -7.54
CA LEU A 45 -3.72 4.73 -8.20
C LEU A 45 -3.86 4.52 -9.71
N ARG A 46 -4.93 3.88 -10.13
CA ARG A 46 -5.26 3.67 -11.53
C ARG A 46 -4.13 3.04 -12.32
N GLY A 47 -3.49 2.04 -11.69
CA GLY A 47 -2.44 1.30 -12.38
C GLY A 47 -1.07 1.94 -12.32
N ASN A 48 -0.95 3.13 -11.74
CA ASN A 48 0.35 3.75 -11.58
C ASN A 48 1.14 2.98 -10.53
N THR A 49 2.46 2.87 -10.76
CA THR A 49 3.30 2.15 -9.81
C THR A 49 3.81 3.06 -8.71
N SER A 50 3.70 4.36 -8.87
CA SER A 50 4.07 5.29 -7.80
C SER A 50 3.43 6.63 -8.04
N ILE A 51 3.28 7.38 -6.96
CA ILE A 51 2.80 8.74 -7.00
C ILE A 51 3.77 9.59 -6.19
N ASP A 52 4.19 10.71 -6.76
CA ASP A 52 5.13 11.60 -6.13
C ASP A 52 4.38 12.81 -5.59
N TYR A 53 4.55 13.11 -4.30
CA TYR A 53 3.82 14.18 -3.65
C TYR A 53 4.65 15.41 -3.37
N GLU A 54 5.79 15.56 -4.00
CA GLU A 54 6.57 16.74 -3.78
C GLU A 54 5.79 18.01 -4.13
N GLN A 55 4.85 17.88 -5.05
CA GLN A 55 4.03 19.01 -5.43
C GLN A 55 3.15 19.50 -4.30
N LEU A 56 2.90 18.66 -3.30
CA LEU A 56 2.15 19.06 -2.13
C LEU A 56 3.06 19.52 -1.00
N GLY A 57 4.35 19.67 -1.28
CA GLY A 57 5.28 20.04 -0.25
C GLY A 57 5.69 18.90 0.64
N LEU A 58 5.30 17.68 0.28
CA LEU A 58 5.62 16.51 1.06
C LEU A 58 6.71 15.72 0.36
N LYS A 59 7.74 15.37 1.09
CA LYS A 59 8.80 14.52 0.53
C LYS A 59 8.38 13.08 0.73
N PHE A 60 7.41 12.68 -0.05
CA PHE A 60 6.77 11.41 0.14
C PHE A 60 6.38 10.83 -1.22
N ARG A 61 6.61 9.57 -1.38
CA ARG A 61 6.23 8.87 -2.60
C ARG A 61 5.51 7.60 -2.21
N LEU A 62 4.35 7.39 -2.82
CA LEU A 62 3.57 6.19 -2.57
C LEU A 62 3.82 5.20 -3.70
N PHE A 63 4.25 3.99 -3.35
CA PHE A 63 4.51 2.93 -4.31
C PHE A 63 3.40 1.90 -4.25
N SER A 64 2.97 1.42 -5.42
CA SER A 64 1.93 0.40 -5.46
C SER A 64 2.35 -0.87 -4.75
N CYS A 65 3.65 -1.21 -4.78
CA CYS A 65 4.10 -2.41 -4.08
C CYS A 65 3.88 -2.31 -2.58
N GLU A 66 3.98 -1.10 -2.02
CA GLU A 66 3.73 -0.91 -0.61
C GLU A 66 2.26 -1.11 -0.28
N VAL A 67 1.38 -0.63 -1.15
CA VAL A 67 -0.06 -0.82 -0.95
C VAL A 67 -0.41 -2.29 -1.03
N LEU A 68 0.15 -3.00 -2.03
CA LEU A 68 -0.10 -4.42 -2.18
C LEU A 68 0.42 -5.21 -0.98
N PHE A 69 1.59 -4.84 -0.48
CA PHE A 69 2.13 -5.50 0.70
C PHE A 69 1.20 -5.29 1.90
N ASN A 70 0.76 -4.04 2.10
CA ASN A 70 -0.11 -3.74 3.23
C ASN A 70 -1.45 -4.46 3.11
N ARG A 71 -2.00 -4.53 1.89
CA ARG A 71 -3.26 -5.25 1.68
C ARG A 71 -3.04 -6.74 1.91
N GLY A 72 -1.92 -7.28 1.44
CA GLY A 72 -1.59 -8.67 1.66
C GLY A 72 -1.50 -9.02 3.13
N LEU A 73 -0.85 -8.15 3.92
CA LEU A 73 -0.78 -8.37 5.36
C LEU A 73 -2.17 -8.33 5.98
N SER A 74 -3.03 -7.42 5.52
CA SER A 74 -4.38 -7.33 6.06
C SER A 74 -5.14 -8.63 5.81
N TYR A 75 -5.01 -9.19 4.61
CA TYR A 75 -5.63 -10.48 4.31
C TYR A 75 -5.12 -11.56 5.26
N ILE A 76 -3.81 -11.60 5.47
CA ILE A 76 -3.20 -12.65 6.28
C ILE A 76 -3.67 -12.55 7.72
N TYR A 77 -3.75 -11.34 8.25
CA TYR A 77 -4.23 -11.17 9.62
C TYR A 77 -5.72 -11.52 9.74
N LEU A 78 -6.46 -11.50 8.62
CA LEU A 78 -7.84 -11.94 8.59
C LEU A 78 -7.96 -13.44 8.30
N GLN A 79 -6.83 -14.15 8.31
CA GLN A 79 -6.78 -15.60 8.05
C GLN A 79 -7.05 -15.95 6.59
N GLN A 80 -6.96 -14.99 5.70
CA GLN A 80 -7.13 -15.23 4.27
C GLN A 80 -5.74 -15.29 3.65
N ILE A 81 -5.08 -16.41 3.85
CA ILE A 81 -3.67 -16.55 3.52
C ILE A 81 -3.41 -16.51 2.02
N GLU A 82 -4.24 -17.20 1.23
CA GLU A 82 -3.98 -17.29 -0.20
C GLU A 82 -4.04 -15.94 -0.91
N PRO A 83 -5.11 -15.15 -0.77
CA PRO A 83 -5.09 -13.84 -1.40
C PRO A 83 -4.01 -12.94 -0.83
N GLY A 84 -3.66 -13.12 0.44
CA GLY A 84 -2.58 -12.34 1.02
C GLY A 84 -1.24 -12.64 0.38
N LEU A 85 -0.92 -13.92 0.24
CA LEU A 85 0.34 -14.29 -0.40
C LEU A 85 0.38 -13.87 -1.85
N GLN A 86 -0.76 -13.91 -2.53
CA GLN A 86 -0.82 -13.45 -3.90
C GLN A 86 -0.48 -11.98 -4.00
N ASP A 87 -1.01 -11.16 -3.10
CA ASP A 87 -0.68 -9.74 -3.07
C ASP A 87 0.80 -9.52 -2.78
N LEU A 88 1.39 -10.31 -1.89
CA LEU A 88 2.80 -10.19 -1.60
C LEU A 88 3.65 -10.52 -2.84
N GLN A 89 3.23 -11.51 -3.60
CA GLN A 89 3.95 -11.86 -4.82
C GLN A 89 3.86 -10.76 -5.87
N PHE A 90 2.69 -10.15 -6.02
CA PHE A 90 2.57 -9.01 -6.91
C PHE A 90 3.43 -7.85 -6.45
N ALA A 91 3.46 -7.60 -5.14
CA ALA A 91 4.28 -6.54 -4.59
C ALA A 91 5.76 -6.79 -4.88
N SER A 92 6.18 -8.04 -4.76
CA SER A 92 7.57 -8.38 -5.03
C SER A 92 7.98 -8.05 -6.44
N LYS A 93 7.07 -8.22 -7.39
CA LYS A 93 7.38 -7.94 -8.79
C LYS A 93 7.54 -6.45 -9.05
N GLU A 94 7.02 -5.61 -8.18
CA GLU A 94 7.04 -4.17 -8.37
C GLU A 94 7.96 -3.46 -7.39
N LYS A 95 8.86 -4.19 -6.76
CA LYS A 95 9.80 -3.57 -5.84
C LYS A 95 10.64 -2.51 -6.55
N VAL A 96 10.92 -1.42 -5.86
CA VAL A 96 11.66 -0.32 -6.43
C VAL A 96 12.90 0.00 -5.61
N THR A 97 12.83 -0.10 -4.29
CA THR A 97 13.92 0.29 -3.40
C THR A 97 14.36 -0.89 -2.57
N PRO A 98 15.58 -0.84 -1.98
CA PRO A 98 16.02 -1.92 -1.10
C PRO A 98 15.13 -2.10 0.12
N ASP A 99 14.45 -1.05 0.55
CA ASP A 99 13.53 -1.17 1.69
C ASP A 99 12.39 -2.13 1.39
N HIS A 100 12.13 -2.37 0.11
CA HIS A 100 11.05 -3.27 -0.29
C HIS A 100 11.46 -4.74 -0.20
N ASP A 101 12.70 -5.05 0.15
CA ASP A 101 13.12 -6.45 0.25
C ASP A 101 12.40 -7.20 1.35
N VAL A 102 11.82 -6.49 2.32
CA VAL A 102 11.03 -7.14 3.36
C VAL A 102 9.86 -7.91 2.74
N ILE A 103 9.43 -7.52 1.54
CA ILE A 103 8.34 -8.21 0.86
C ILE A 103 8.74 -9.65 0.55
N ASP A 104 9.95 -9.84 0.02
CA ASP A 104 10.41 -11.17 -0.30
C ASP A 104 10.62 -12.01 0.97
N GLU A 105 11.04 -11.36 2.03
CA GLU A 105 11.20 -12.05 3.30
C GLU A 105 9.86 -12.54 3.80
N ALA A 106 8.83 -11.71 3.69
CA ALA A 106 7.50 -12.10 4.11
C ALA A 106 6.98 -13.28 3.30
N ILE A 107 7.27 -13.29 2.00
CA ILE A 107 6.85 -14.40 1.15
C ILE A 107 7.57 -15.68 1.58
N ARG A 108 8.87 -15.59 1.80
CA ARG A 108 9.69 -16.74 2.13
C ARG A 108 9.22 -17.40 3.42
N GLU A 109 8.76 -16.60 4.36
CA GLU A 109 8.28 -17.11 5.62
C GLU A 109 6.79 -17.32 5.65
N GLN A 110 6.15 -17.15 4.49
CA GLN A 110 4.70 -17.29 4.33
C GLN A 110 3.95 -16.42 5.32
N ALA A 111 4.56 -15.30 5.64
CA ALA A 111 3.98 -14.30 6.53
C ALA A 111 3.62 -14.87 7.89
N GLU A 112 4.34 -15.89 8.33
CA GLU A 112 4.12 -16.43 9.66
C GLU A 112 4.58 -15.47 10.72
N VAL A 113 5.27 -14.43 10.30
CA VAL A 113 5.81 -13.49 11.24
C VAL A 113 4.71 -12.59 11.72
N LEU A 114 4.30 -12.81 12.93
CA LEU A 114 3.22 -12.03 13.52
C LEU A 114 3.60 -10.59 13.78
N PHE A 115 4.85 -10.24 13.49
CA PHE A 115 5.34 -8.90 13.80
C PHE A 115 5.60 -8.06 12.57
N LEU A 116 5.14 -8.50 11.40
CA LEU A 116 5.28 -7.69 10.20
C LEU A 116 4.40 -6.46 10.31
N LEU A 117 4.97 -5.31 10.00
CA LEU A 117 4.25 -4.06 10.05
C LEU A 117 4.03 -3.56 8.64
N PRO A 118 2.95 -2.80 8.42
CA PRO A 118 2.70 -2.25 7.10
C PRO A 118 3.65 -1.11 6.78
N PHE A 119 3.82 -0.83 5.51
CA PHE A 119 4.51 0.39 5.09
C PHE A 119 3.64 1.59 5.46
N HIS A 120 4.29 2.70 5.84
CA HIS A 120 3.53 3.90 6.16
C HIS A 120 3.87 5.00 5.18
#